data_60aed5d26de47724e408c93971ff621f
#
_entry.id   60aed5d26de47724e408c93971ff621f
#
_cell.length_a   1.000
_cell.length_b   1.000
_cell.length_c   1.000
_cell.angle_alpha   90.00
_cell.angle_beta   90.00
_cell.angle_gamma   90.00
#
_symmetry.space_group_name_H-M   'P 1'
#
loop_
_entity.id
_entity.type
_entity.pdbx_description
1 polymer ?
#
loop_
_entity_poly.entity_id
_entity_poly.type
_entity_poly.pdbx_seq_one_letter_code
_entity_poly.pdbx_strand_id
1 'polypeptide(L)'
;MRAMQISCSFSGHRPEKLPWGDNERDERCRTLKSSIREMVEKAYADGYRHFICGMARGCDQYFAEAVLAARADGAQDAQLCALVPCPSQPDGWDEASVARYWALLAACDQ
;
A
#
# COMPACT_ATOMS: atom_id res chain seq x y z
N MET A 1 19.76 -24.61 -2.83
CA MET A 1 18.52 -24.34 -2.06
C MET A 1 17.72 -23.23 -2.73
N ARG A 2 16.47 -23.47 -2.90
CA ARG A 2 15.59 -22.46 -3.49
C ARG A 2 15.36 -21.33 -2.47
N ALA A 3 15.43 -20.09 -2.94
CA ALA A 3 15.12 -18.96 -2.09
C ALA A 3 13.64 -19.00 -1.69
N MET A 4 13.37 -18.88 -0.40
CA MET A 4 12.00 -18.81 0.09
C MET A 4 11.47 -17.41 -0.15
N GLN A 5 10.33 -17.32 -0.80
CA GLN A 5 9.66 -16.04 -0.97
C GLN A 5 8.92 -15.70 0.30
N ILE A 6 9.31 -14.60 0.92
CA ILE A 6 8.69 -14.14 2.16
C ILE A 6 7.76 -12.99 1.82
N SER A 7 6.49 -13.17 2.17
CA SER A 7 5.44 -12.20 1.88
C SER A 7 4.99 -11.47 3.13
N CYS A 8 4.70 -10.19 2.97
CA CYS A 8 4.10 -9.35 4.00
C CYS A 8 2.77 -8.84 3.47
N SER A 9 1.68 -9.15 4.16
CA SER A 9 0.36 -8.66 3.77
C SER A 9 -0.09 -7.57 4.73
N PHE A 10 -0.88 -6.64 4.20
CA PHE A 10 -1.36 -5.51 4.97
C PHE A 10 -2.85 -5.33 4.77
N SER A 11 -3.56 -5.11 5.87
CA SER A 11 -4.97 -4.76 5.86
C SER A 11 -5.18 -3.63 6.86
N GLY A 12 -5.77 -2.53 6.41
CA GLY A 12 -5.95 -1.37 7.26
C GLY A 12 -7.34 -0.75 7.10
N HIS A 13 -7.56 0.33 7.84
CA HIS A 13 -8.85 1.01 7.84
C HIS A 13 -9.05 1.82 6.57
N ARG A 14 -10.30 1.82 6.09
CA ARG A 14 -10.75 2.71 5.02
C ARG A 14 -10.95 4.13 5.57
N PRO A 15 -11.06 5.15 4.69
CA PRO A 15 -11.21 6.53 5.17
C PRO A 15 -12.36 6.72 6.14
N GLU A 16 -13.47 6.02 5.97
CA GLU A 16 -14.63 6.13 6.85
C GLU A 16 -14.31 5.73 8.30
N LYS A 17 -13.28 4.92 8.50
CA LYS A 17 -12.85 4.44 9.81
C LYS A 17 -11.71 5.26 10.40
N LEU A 18 -11.19 6.22 9.65
CA LEU A 18 -10.06 7.04 10.10
C LEU A 18 -10.60 8.35 10.68
N PRO A 19 -10.02 8.86 11.79
CA PRO A 19 -10.47 10.11 12.39
C PRO A 19 -10.43 11.31 11.44
N TRP A 20 -9.50 11.31 10.48
CA TRP A 20 -9.34 12.39 9.50
C TRP A 20 -10.05 12.11 8.17
N GLY A 21 -10.66 10.92 8.00
CA GLY A 21 -11.31 10.55 6.76
C GLY A 21 -10.35 10.59 5.57
N ASP A 22 -10.68 11.40 4.58
CA ASP A 22 -9.87 11.55 3.36
C ASP A 22 -8.84 12.67 3.43
N ASN A 23 -8.76 13.38 4.55
CA ASN A 23 -7.84 14.52 4.66
C ASN A 23 -6.41 14.04 4.95
N GLU A 24 -5.67 13.74 3.90
CA GLU A 24 -4.29 13.26 4.03
C GLU A 24 -3.29 14.34 4.44
N ARG A 25 -3.73 15.59 4.53
CA ARG A 25 -2.90 16.69 5.07
C ARG A 25 -2.94 16.74 6.59
N ASP A 26 -3.88 16.02 7.20
CA ASP A 26 -3.97 15.93 8.66
C ASP A 26 -2.67 15.34 9.19
N GLU A 27 -2.16 15.94 10.28
CA GLU A 27 -0.90 15.49 10.87
C GLU A 27 -0.95 14.04 11.32
N ARG A 28 -2.11 13.58 11.80
CA ARG A 28 -2.29 12.18 12.21
C ARG A 28 -2.15 11.24 11.02
N CYS A 29 -2.62 11.65 9.85
CA CYS A 29 -2.44 10.87 8.63
C CYS A 29 -0.97 10.80 8.23
N ARG A 30 -0.26 11.90 8.31
CA ARG A 30 1.19 11.93 8.02
C ARG A 30 1.95 11.02 8.97
N THR A 31 1.60 11.02 10.24
CA THR A 31 2.21 10.16 11.25
C THR A 31 1.94 8.69 10.92
N LEU A 32 0.70 8.37 10.56
CA LEU A 32 0.34 7.00 10.17
C LEU A 32 1.14 6.56 8.94
N LYS A 33 1.23 7.41 7.92
CA LYS A 33 2.00 7.10 6.72
C LYS A 33 3.48 6.85 7.04
N SER A 34 4.05 7.65 7.93
CA SER A 34 5.43 7.46 8.38
C SER A 34 5.62 6.12 9.07
N SER A 35 4.66 5.75 9.93
CA SER A 35 4.70 4.46 10.62
C SER A 35 4.59 3.30 9.64
N ILE A 36 3.73 3.41 8.65
CA ILE A 36 3.59 2.39 7.61
C ILE A 36 4.89 2.28 6.82
N ARG A 37 5.51 3.39 6.49
CA ARG A 37 6.78 3.40 5.77
C ARG A 37 7.88 2.70 6.58
N GLU A 38 7.97 3.00 7.87
CA GLU A 38 8.93 2.35 8.75
C GLU A 38 8.69 0.85 8.82
N MET A 39 7.44 0.44 8.89
CA MET A 39 7.07 -0.98 8.90
C MET A 39 7.52 -1.67 7.61
N VAL A 40 7.31 -1.04 6.47
CA VAL A 40 7.75 -1.59 5.18
C VAL A 40 9.26 -1.71 5.13
N GLU A 41 9.97 -0.68 5.57
CA GLU A 41 11.43 -0.68 5.57
C GLU A 41 11.98 -1.76 6.50
N LYS A 42 11.37 -1.93 7.67
CA LYS A 42 11.76 -2.96 8.61
C LYS A 42 11.52 -4.36 8.03
N ALA A 43 10.35 -4.56 7.42
CA ALA A 43 10.03 -5.85 6.81
C ALA A 43 11.03 -6.17 5.69
N TYR A 44 11.37 -5.19 4.88
CA TYR A 44 12.36 -5.37 3.83
C TYR A 44 13.72 -5.75 4.41
N ALA A 45 14.14 -5.06 5.47
CA ALA A 45 15.40 -5.37 6.16
C ALA A 45 15.39 -6.78 6.73
N ASP A 46 14.22 -7.27 7.16
CA ASP A 46 14.05 -8.62 7.71
C ASP A 46 13.94 -9.70 6.63
N GLY A 47 14.01 -9.34 5.36
CA GLY A 47 14.02 -10.29 4.25
C GLY A 47 12.74 -10.40 3.45
N TYR A 48 11.69 -9.66 3.82
CA TYR A 48 10.45 -9.68 3.05
C TYR A 48 10.64 -8.96 1.73
N ARG A 49 10.14 -9.56 0.63
CA ARG A 49 10.28 -8.99 -0.72
C ARG A 49 8.94 -8.86 -1.43
N HIS A 50 7.92 -9.62 -1.00
CA HIS A 50 6.59 -9.57 -1.57
C HIS A 50 5.66 -8.86 -0.60
N PHE A 51 5.13 -7.73 -1.01
CA PHE A 51 4.22 -6.93 -0.21
C PHE A 51 2.85 -6.99 -0.85
N ILE A 52 1.88 -7.53 -0.12
CA ILE A 52 0.54 -7.84 -0.63
C ILE A 52 -0.47 -6.86 -0.05
N CYS A 53 -1.31 -6.30 -0.90
CA CYS A 53 -2.22 -5.23 -0.54
C CYS A 53 -3.58 -5.43 -1.18
N GLY A 54 -4.65 -5.12 -0.45
CA GLY A 54 -6.03 -5.25 -0.94
C GLY A 54 -6.50 -4.09 -1.79
N MET A 55 -5.74 -3.02 -1.90
CA MET A 55 -6.02 -1.86 -2.75
C MET A 55 -7.26 -1.04 -2.38
N ALA A 56 -7.83 -1.25 -1.18
CA ALA A 56 -8.92 -0.40 -0.71
C ALA A 56 -8.40 1.01 -0.43
N ARG A 57 -9.30 1.99 -0.47
CA ARG A 57 -8.94 3.36 -0.11
C ARG A 57 -8.43 3.43 1.34
N GLY A 58 -7.64 4.44 1.64
CA GLY A 58 -7.09 4.64 2.97
C GLY A 58 -5.80 3.88 3.19
N CYS A 59 -5.70 3.18 4.31
CA CYS A 59 -4.44 2.54 4.73
C CYS A 59 -3.86 1.56 3.71
N ASP A 60 -4.71 0.82 2.99
CA ASP A 60 -4.22 -0.11 1.98
C ASP A 60 -3.42 0.62 0.90
N GLN A 61 -3.93 1.77 0.43
CA GLN A 61 -3.24 2.56 -0.58
C GLN A 61 -2.01 3.25 0.00
N TYR A 62 -2.06 3.67 1.26
CA TYR A 62 -0.88 4.23 1.94
C TYR A 62 0.24 3.20 1.99
N PHE A 63 -0.12 1.95 2.27
CA PHE A 63 0.84 0.85 2.28
C PHE A 63 1.45 0.63 0.89
N ALA A 64 0.62 0.58 -0.15
CA ALA A 64 1.10 0.41 -1.52
C ALA A 64 2.07 1.52 -1.90
N GLU A 65 1.71 2.76 -1.58
CA GLU A 65 2.57 3.91 -1.86
C GLU A 65 3.88 3.86 -1.08
N ALA A 66 3.84 3.34 0.15
CA ALA A 66 5.05 3.19 0.96
C ALA A 66 6.01 2.17 0.34
N VAL A 67 5.47 1.06 -0.20
CA VAL A 67 6.30 0.06 -0.89
C VAL A 67 6.95 0.67 -2.12
N LEU A 68 6.19 1.42 -2.92
CA LEU A 68 6.72 2.05 -4.12
C LEU A 68 7.78 3.10 -3.79
N ALA A 69 7.58 3.86 -2.71
CA ALA A 69 8.56 4.84 -2.27
C ALA A 69 9.84 4.16 -1.78
N ALA A 70 9.71 3.04 -1.06
CA ALA A 70 10.88 2.28 -0.61
C ALA A 70 11.67 1.73 -1.79
N ARG A 71 10.99 1.28 -2.86
CA ARG A 71 11.66 0.82 -4.07
C ARG A 71 12.49 1.93 -4.70
N ALA A 72 11.95 3.12 -4.75
CA ALA A 72 12.67 4.28 -5.30
C ALA A 72 13.88 4.65 -4.45
N ASP A 73 13.84 4.36 -3.15
CA ASP A 73 14.91 4.70 -2.22
C ASP A 73 15.92 3.59 -1.99
N GLY A 74 15.88 2.52 -2.76
CA GLY A 74 16.89 1.47 -2.69
C GLY A 74 16.41 0.04 -2.55
N ALA A 75 15.15 -0.16 -2.12
CA ALA A 75 14.58 -1.51 -2.00
C ALA A 75 14.08 -2.00 -3.36
N GLN A 76 14.96 -2.05 -4.34
CA GLN A 76 14.62 -2.24 -5.75
C GLN A 76 13.99 -3.61 -6.04
N ASP A 77 14.27 -4.60 -5.24
CA ASP A 77 13.72 -5.94 -5.42
C ASP A 77 12.43 -6.19 -4.60
N ALA A 78 11.91 -5.17 -3.94
CA ALA A 78 10.61 -5.26 -3.29
C ALA A 78 9.51 -5.31 -4.36
N GLN A 79 8.59 -6.27 -4.24
CA GLN A 79 7.47 -6.43 -5.18
C GLN A 79 6.16 -6.07 -4.50
N LEU A 80 5.34 -5.33 -5.21
CA LEU A 80 4.00 -4.97 -4.73
C LEU A 80 2.98 -5.83 -5.47
N CYS A 81 2.20 -6.59 -4.72
CA CYS A 81 1.19 -7.50 -5.25
C CYS A 81 -0.19 -7.03 -4.82
N ALA A 82 -1.11 -6.93 -5.77
CA ALA A 82 -2.47 -6.50 -5.48
C ALA A 82 -3.39 -7.71 -5.39
N LEU A 83 -4.17 -7.79 -4.31
CA LEU A 83 -5.26 -8.75 -4.18
C LEU A 83 -6.56 -7.98 -4.29
N VAL A 84 -7.08 -7.87 -5.51
CA VAL A 84 -8.31 -7.14 -5.78
C VAL A 84 -9.49 -8.09 -5.54
N PRO A 85 -10.38 -7.79 -4.57
CA PRO A 85 -11.47 -8.72 -4.23
C PRO A 85 -12.50 -8.85 -5.35
N CYS A 86 -12.67 -7.83 -6.17
CA CYS A 86 -13.56 -7.87 -7.33
C CYS A 86 -13.19 -6.77 -8.32
N PRO A 87 -13.51 -6.97 -9.62
CA PRO A 87 -13.19 -5.96 -10.63
C PRO A 87 -13.89 -4.62 -10.44
N SER A 88 -15.00 -4.62 -9.72
CA SER A 88 -15.78 -3.41 -9.46
C SER A 88 -15.37 -2.70 -8.18
N GLN A 89 -14.24 -3.07 -7.56
CA GLN A 89 -13.82 -2.46 -6.30
C GLN A 89 -13.85 -0.93 -6.30
N PRO A 90 -13.38 -0.22 -7.36
CA PRO A 90 -13.39 1.24 -7.34
C PRO A 90 -14.74 1.86 -7.73
N ASP A 91 -15.75 1.07 -8.01
CA ASP A 91 -17.05 1.62 -8.38
C ASP A 91 -17.63 2.43 -7.22
N GLY A 92 -18.17 3.60 -7.54
CA GLY A 92 -18.75 4.48 -6.52
C GLY A 92 -17.75 5.38 -5.82
N TRP A 93 -16.46 5.24 -6.11
CA TRP A 93 -15.46 6.15 -5.55
C TRP A 93 -15.43 7.46 -6.34
N ASP A 94 -14.93 8.52 -5.70
CA ASP A 94 -14.70 9.78 -6.40
C ASP A 94 -13.62 9.61 -7.47
N GLU A 95 -13.61 10.56 -8.41
CA GLU A 95 -12.75 10.49 -9.59
C GLU A 95 -11.26 10.42 -9.24
N ALA A 96 -10.84 11.22 -8.26
CA ALA A 96 -9.45 11.23 -7.82
C ALA A 96 -9.04 9.90 -7.18
N SER A 97 -9.92 9.29 -6.41
CA SER A 97 -9.66 8.00 -5.79
C SER A 97 -9.60 6.89 -6.83
N VAL A 98 -10.44 6.93 -7.84
CA VAL A 98 -10.40 5.97 -8.96
C VAL A 98 -9.08 6.09 -9.72
N ALA A 99 -8.66 7.31 -10.03
CA ALA A 99 -7.40 7.54 -10.73
C ALA A 99 -6.20 7.01 -9.93
N ARG A 100 -6.20 7.24 -8.62
CA ARG A 100 -5.15 6.75 -7.73
C ARG A 100 -5.11 5.21 -7.70
N TYR A 101 -6.29 4.60 -7.64
CA TYR A 101 -6.41 3.14 -7.67
C TYR A 101 -5.76 2.54 -8.91
N TRP A 102 -6.12 3.07 -10.08
CA TRP A 102 -5.57 2.54 -11.33
C TRP A 102 -4.09 2.81 -11.47
N ALA A 103 -3.61 3.96 -10.99
CA ALA A 103 -2.18 4.26 -11.01
C ALA A 103 -1.39 3.30 -10.14
N LEU A 104 -1.89 3.00 -8.93
CA LEU A 104 -1.24 2.07 -8.03
C LEU A 104 -1.28 0.65 -8.59
N LEU A 105 -2.42 0.25 -9.15
CA LEU A 105 -2.58 -1.08 -9.73
C LEU A 105 -1.62 -1.27 -10.91
N ALA A 106 -1.44 -0.26 -11.73
CA ALA A 106 -0.50 -0.31 -12.85
C ALA A 106 0.95 -0.44 -12.38
N ALA A 107 1.26 0.05 -11.19
CA ALA A 107 2.60 -0.05 -10.62
C ALA A 107 2.85 -1.38 -9.90
N CYS A 108 1.81 -2.20 -9.71
CA CYS A 108 1.95 -3.50 -9.07
C CYS A 108 2.66 -4.48 -10.00
N ASP A 109 3.39 -5.40 -9.40
CA ASP A 109 4.10 -6.45 -10.12
C ASP A 109 3.19 -7.63 -10.45
N GLN A 110 2.11 -7.78 -9.71
CA GLN A 110 1.14 -8.85 -9.93
C GLN A 110 -0.27 -8.37 -9.62
#